data_b9d0682dd9ecafcde511ca235fac73f1
#
_entry.id   b9d0682dd9ecafcde511ca235fac73f1
#
_cell.length_a   1.000
_cell.length_b   1.000
_cell.length_c   1.000
_cell.angle_alpha   90.00
_cell.angle_beta   90.00
_cell.angle_gamma   90.00
#
_symmetry.space_group_name_H-M   'P 1'
#
loop_
_entity.id
_entity.type
_entity.pdbx_description
1 polymer ?
#
loop_
_entity_poly.entity_id
_entity_poly.type
_entity_poly.pdbx_seq_one_letter_code
_entity_poly.pdbx_strand_id
1 'polypeptide(L)'
;RPVVLQFSNSALEAEYPMAKSPKSANATHSSAYEFIDHTIDVCVVGAGGAGLRATLGAAQAGLKTACITKVFPTRSHTVAAQGGVAASLGNMGKDSWQWHMYDTVKGSDWLGDQDAIEYLCREAPKAVYELDHFGVPFSRTEEGKIYQRPFGGMTTEFGEGPPAQRTCAAADRTGHAMLHTLYGQKIGRAHV
;
A
#
# COMPACT_ATOMS: atom_id res chain seq x y z
N ARG A 1 1.99 31.46 2.50
CA ARG A 1 3.39 31.46 2.01
C ARG A 1 3.74 30.03 1.63
N PRO A 2 4.40 29.76 0.51
CA PRO A 2 4.84 28.40 0.18
C PRO A 2 5.92 27.96 1.17
N VAL A 3 5.76 26.75 1.70
CA VAL A 3 6.75 26.09 2.57
C VAL A 3 7.56 25.13 1.70
N VAL A 4 8.87 25.26 1.71
CA VAL A 4 9.79 24.34 1.02
C VAL A 4 10.37 23.40 2.07
N LEU A 5 10.13 22.09 1.89
CA LEU A 5 10.69 21.05 2.74
C LEU A 5 12.03 20.60 2.18
N GLN A 6 13.09 20.68 2.98
CA GLN A 6 14.42 20.15 2.65
C GLN A 6 14.71 18.92 3.52
N PHE A 7 15.21 17.86 2.91
CA PHE A 7 15.54 16.61 3.61
C PHE A 7 17.05 16.38 3.51
N SER A 8 17.71 16.20 4.64
CA SER A 8 19.11 15.78 4.69
C SER A 8 19.22 14.32 5.14
N ASN A 9 20.03 13.55 4.48
CA ASN A 9 20.27 12.14 4.79
C ASN A 9 21.74 11.96 5.24
N SER A 10 22.01 12.08 6.53
CA SER A 10 23.34 11.97 7.09
C SER A 10 23.88 10.53 7.19
N ALA A 11 23.02 9.53 7.05
CA ALA A 11 23.40 8.13 7.21
C ALA A 11 23.94 7.47 5.91
N LEU A 12 23.55 7.97 4.73
CA LEU A 12 23.97 7.43 3.43
C LEU A 12 25.32 7.96 2.93
N GLU A 13 25.85 9.04 3.52
CA GLU A 13 27.14 9.60 3.11
C GLU A 13 28.35 8.74 3.50
N ALA A 14 28.19 7.77 4.41
CA ALA A 14 29.27 6.92 4.90
C ALA A 14 29.55 5.69 4.02
N GLU A 15 28.61 5.20 3.23
CA GLU A 15 28.75 3.95 2.46
C GLU A 15 28.87 4.12 0.94
N TYR A 16 28.46 5.25 0.39
CA TYR A 16 28.58 5.54 -1.05
C TYR A 16 29.10 6.96 -1.26
N PRO A 17 30.37 7.15 -1.66
CA PRO A 17 30.88 8.49 -2.02
C PRO A 17 30.21 8.95 -3.31
N MET A 18 29.07 9.56 -3.18
CA MET A 18 28.45 10.31 -4.27
C MET A 18 29.39 11.45 -4.67
N ALA A 19 29.57 11.67 -5.97
CA ALA A 19 30.33 12.80 -6.49
C ALA A 19 29.85 14.08 -5.78
N LYS A 20 30.78 14.77 -5.12
CA LYS A 20 30.47 16.01 -4.41
C LYS A 20 29.76 16.95 -5.35
N SER A 21 28.47 17.19 -5.08
CA SER A 21 27.75 18.27 -5.74
C SER A 21 28.56 19.55 -5.56
N PRO A 22 28.68 20.40 -6.59
CA PRO A 22 29.39 21.67 -6.44
C PRO A 22 28.79 22.40 -5.24
N LYS A 23 29.63 22.79 -4.28
CA LYS A 23 29.20 23.61 -3.15
C LYS A 23 28.44 24.78 -3.73
N SER A 24 27.15 24.86 -3.45
CA SER A 24 26.31 25.98 -3.81
C SER A 24 27.03 27.25 -3.32
N ALA A 25 27.51 28.05 -4.25
CA ALA A 25 27.96 29.39 -3.95
C ALA A 25 26.82 30.09 -3.23
N ASN A 26 27.10 30.79 -2.13
CA ASN A 26 26.16 31.56 -1.32
C ASN A 26 25.25 32.40 -2.23
N ALA A 27 24.15 31.85 -2.66
CA ALA A 27 23.06 32.63 -3.15
C ALA A 27 22.43 33.28 -1.92
N THR A 28 22.65 34.59 -1.74
CA THR A 28 21.88 35.42 -0.83
C THR A 28 20.42 35.35 -1.28
N HIS A 29 19.70 34.34 -0.85
CA HIS A 29 18.26 34.26 -1.02
C HIS A 29 17.66 35.39 -0.21
N SER A 30 17.18 36.43 -0.88
CA SER A 30 16.32 37.42 -0.26
C SER A 30 15.14 36.68 0.37
N SER A 31 14.82 37.00 1.62
CA SER A 31 13.90 36.33 2.53
C SER A 31 12.42 36.28 2.09
N ALA A 32 12.14 35.88 0.85
CA ALA A 32 10.78 35.70 0.35
C ALA A 32 10.12 34.41 0.88
N TYR A 33 10.90 33.46 1.39
CA TYR A 33 10.43 32.16 1.87
C TYR A 33 11.06 31.83 3.23
N GLU A 34 10.25 31.20 4.07
CA GLU A 34 10.72 30.57 5.31
C GLU A 34 11.11 29.12 4.99
N PHE A 35 12.32 28.72 5.36
CA PHE A 35 12.81 27.34 5.23
C PHE A 35 12.62 26.63 6.56
N ILE A 36 11.95 25.48 6.52
CA ILE A 36 11.82 24.59 7.69
C ILE A 36 12.52 23.28 7.35
N ASP A 37 13.61 23.01 8.06
CA ASP A 37 14.40 21.80 7.89
C ASP A 37 13.84 20.66 8.75
N HIS A 38 13.63 19.49 8.13
CA HIS A 38 13.21 18.29 8.81
C HIS A 38 14.24 17.18 8.60
N THR A 39 14.70 16.57 9.70
CA THR A 39 15.53 15.37 9.65
C THR A 39 14.68 14.14 9.91
N ILE A 40 14.70 13.18 8.99
CA ILE A 40 13.86 11.97 9.02
C ILE A 40 14.70 10.76 8.56
N ASP A 41 14.28 9.56 8.99
CA ASP A 41 14.93 8.30 8.58
C ASP A 41 14.31 7.77 7.27
N VAL A 42 13.00 7.92 7.11
CA VAL A 42 12.24 7.40 5.95
C VAL A 42 11.32 8.48 5.39
N CYS A 43 11.42 8.72 4.09
CA CYS A 43 10.50 9.57 3.35
C CYS A 43 9.66 8.72 2.39
N VAL A 44 8.36 8.67 2.60
CA VAL A 44 7.40 8.00 1.72
C VAL A 44 6.71 9.05 0.83
N VAL A 45 6.86 8.92 -0.48
CA VAL A 45 6.23 9.82 -1.45
C VAL A 45 4.95 9.19 -1.99
N GLY A 46 3.81 9.78 -1.60
CA GLY A 46 2.48 9.31 -1.95
C GLY A 46 1.74 8.68 -0.77
N ALA A 47 0.52 9.14 -0.48
CA ALA A 47 -0.32 8.67 0.62
C ALA A 47 -1.57 7.93 0.13
N GLY A 48 -1.45 7.11 -0.90
CA GLY A 48 -2.44 6.10 -1.26
C GLY A 48 -2.36 4.89 -0.33
N GLY A 49 -3.10 3.83 -0.62
CA GLY A 49 -3.12 2.62 0.21
C GLY A 49 -1.72 2.06 0.46
N ALA A 50 -0.90 1.94 -0.58
CA ALA A 50 0.48 1.44 -0.47
C ALA A 50 1.37 2.37 0.38
N GLY A 51 1.32 3.68 0.12
CA GLY A 51 2.14 4.64 0.85
C GLY A 51 1.75 4.77 2.32
N LEU A 52 0.45 4.76 2.64
CA LEU A 52 -0.02 4.75 4.03
C LEU A 52 0.44 3.47 4.77
N ARG A 53 0.36 2.30 4.11
CA ARG A 53 0.84 1.05 4.72
C ARG A 53 2.35 1.06 4.93
N ALA A 54 3.13 1.56 3.95
CA ALA A 54 4.58 1.69 4.09
C ALA A 54 4.95 2.66 5.22
N THR A 55 4.29 3.82 5.30
CA THR A 55 4.48 4.80 6.37
C THR A 55 4.17 4.20 7.75
N LEU A 56 3.06 3.46 7.85
CA LEU A 56 2.69 2.79 9.09
C LEU A 56 3.75 1.75 9.50
N GLY A 57 4.24 0.94 8.57
CA GLY A 57 5.26 -0.07 8.84
C GLY A 57 6.59 0.55 9.29
N ALA A 58 7.06 1.61 8.64
CA ALA A 58 8.27 2.32 9.04
C ALA A 58 8.12 2.95 10.44
N ALA A 59 6.98 3.58 10.73
CA ALA A 59 6.70 4.13 12.05
C ALA A 59 6.58 3.05 13.14
N GLN A 60 6.00 1.89 12.82
CA GLN A 60 5.95 0.74 13.74
C GLN A 60 7.35 0.15 14.04
N ALA A 61 8.27 0.26 13.09
CA ALA A 61 9.67 -0.11 13.29
C ALA A 61 10.48 0.93 14.11
N GLY A 62 9.83 1.99 14.58
CA GLY A 62 10.45 3.05 15.39
C GLY A 62 11.21 4.10 14.58
N LEU A 63 11.08 4.10 13.25
CA LEU A 63 11.75 5.05 12.38
C LEU A 63 10.99 6.38 12.32
N LYS A 64 11.72 7.49 12.37
CA LYS A 64 11.14 8.83 12.16
C LYS A 64 10.74 8.99 10.71
N THR A 65 9.46 8.91 10.44
CA THR A 65 8.93 8.77 9.08
C THR A 65 8.12 9.98 8.66
N ALA A 66 8.37 10.49 7.45
CA ALA A 66 7.52 11.48 6.79
C ALA A 66 6.79 10.85 5.60
N CYS A 67 5.54 11.26 5.39
CA CYS A 67 4.77 10.89 4.22
C CYS A 67 4.36 12.17 3.46
N ILE A 68 4.89 12.32 2.26
CA ILE A 68 4.64 13.49 1.41
C ILE A 68 3.56 13.13 0.38
N THR A 69 2.54 13.95 0.27
CA THR A 69 1.46 13.70 -0.68
C THR A 69 1.00 14.98 -1.36
N LYS A 70 0.61 14.89 -2.62
CA LYS A 70 0.08 16.01 -3.39
C LYS A 70 -1.34 16.39 -2.97
N VAL A 71 -2.13 15.40 -2.60
CA VAL A 71 -3.53 15.59 -2.17
C VAL A 71 -3.71 15.03 -0.76
N PHE A 72 -4.76 15.46 -0.07
CA PHE A 72 -5.11 14.86 1.21
C PHE A 72 -5.23 13.34 1.09
N PRO A 73 -4.68 12.53 2.00
CA PRO A 73 -4.57 11.07 1.84
C PRO A 73 -5.86 10.37 1.42
N THR A 74 -7.00 10.76 2.01
CA THR A 74 -8.31 10.16 1.69
C THR A 74 -8.85 10.55 0.29
N ARG A 75 -8.11 11.36 -0.47
CA ARG A 75 -8.41 11.73 -1.86
C ARG A 75 -7.56 10.96 -2.88
N SER A 76 -6.72 10.01 -2.45
CA SER A 76 -5.96 9.19 -3.38
C SER A 76 -6.88 8.29 -4.21
N HIS A 77 -6.38 7.80 -5.35
CA HIS A 77 -7.17 6.94 -6.24
C HIS A 77 -7.66 5.64 -5.58
N THR A 78 -6.97 5.18 -4.54
CA THR A 78 -7.41 4.02 -3.74
C THR A 78 -8.86 4.17 -3.26
N VAL A 79 -9.33 5.39 -2.96
CA VAL A 79 -10.71 5.63 -2.50
C VAL A 79 -11.76 5.19 -3.51
N ALA A 80 -11.44 5.19 -4.80
CA ALA A 80 -12.35 4.85 -5.89
C ALA A 80 -12.50 3.34 -6.13
N ALA A 81 -11.67 2.49 -5.51
CA ALA A 81 -11.73 1.05 -5.68
C ALA A 81 -12.99 0.47 -5.01
N GLN A 82 -13.85 -0.17 -5.80
CA GLN A 82 -15.12 -0.73 -5.35
C GLN A 82 -15.11 -2.26 -5.28
N GLY A 83 -14.38 -2.91 -6.20
CA GLY A 83 -14.40 -4.36 -6.39
C GLY A 83 -14.03 -5.17 -5.15
N GLY A 84 -12.93 -4.84 -4.53
CA GLY A 84 -12.39 -5.56 -3.38
C GLY A 84 -10.89 -5.87 -3.55
N VAL A 85 -10.37 -6.70 -2.66
CA VAL A 85 -9.00 -7.19 -2.64
C VAL A 85 -9.00 -8.68 -2.90
N ALA A 86 -8.31 -9.13 -3.94
CA ALA A 86 -8.20 -10.55 -4.24
C ALA A 86 -7.18 -11.24 -3.32
N ALA A 87 -7.60 -12.32 -2.66
CA ALA A 87 -6.75 -13.16 -1.83
C ALA A 87 -7.34 -14.56 -1.74
N SER A 88 -6.52 -15.59 -1.84
CA SER A 88 -6.95 -16.99 -1.78
C SER A 88 -7.14 -17.44 -0.32
N LEU A 89 -8.20 -16.93 0.35
CA LEU A 89 -8.50 -17.31 1.74
C LEU A 89 -9.17 -18.70 1.86
N GLY A 90 -9.83 -19.14 0.78
CA GLY A 90 -10.55 -20.42 0.81
C GLY A 90 -11.82 -20.41 1.66
N ASN A 91 -12.36 -19.24 2.01
CA ASN A 91 -13.54 -19.13 2.88
C ASN A 91 -14.84 -19.57 2.20
N MET A 92 -14.92 -19.42 0.88
CA MET A 92 -16.12 -19.73 0.09
C MET A 92 -16.00 -21.05 -0.69
N GLY A 93 -14.86 -21.72 -0.64
CA GLY A 93 -14.58 -22.96 -1.34
C GLY A 93 -13.09 -23.23 -1.40
N LYS A 94 -12.70 -24.37 -1.93
CA LYS A 94 -11.28 -24.73 -2.09
C LYS A 94 -10.56 -23.72 -2.98
N ASP A 95 -9.46 -23.16 -2.52
CA ASP A 95 -8.63 -22.21 -3.24
C ASP A 95 -7.15 -22.31 -2.85
N SER A 96 -6.24 -21.76 -3.68
CA SER A 96 -4.83 -21.69 -3.39
C SER A 96 -4.19 -20.47 -4.02
N TRP A 97 -3.07 -19.99 -3.42
CA TRP A 97 -2.33 -18.87 -3.97
C TRP A 97 -1.68 -19.20 -5.34
N GLN A 98 -1.37 -20.48 -5.60
CA GLN A 98 -0.82 -20.93 -6.89
C GLN A 98 -1.84 -20.76 -8.03
N TRP A 99 -3.11 -21.06 -7.78
CA TRP A 99 -4.19 -20.82 -8.75
C TRP A 99 -4.42 -19.32 -8.95
N HIS A 100 -4.35 -18.54 -7.86
CA HIS A 100 -4.40 -17.09 -7.93
C HIS A 100 -3.25 -16.52 -8.77
N MET A 101 -2.02 -17.02 -8.56
CA MET A 101 -0.87 -16.65 -9.35
C MET A 101 -1.06 -16.97 -10.84
N TYR A 102 -1.52 -18.18 -11.15
CA TYR A 102 -1.80 -18.60 -12.54
C TYR A 102 -2.78 -17.64 -13.24
N ASP A 103 -3.91 -17.36 -12.61
CA ASP A 103 -4.89 -16.44 -13.15
C ASP A 103 -4.34 -15.02 -13.34
N THR A 104 -3.50 -14.56 -12.43
CA THR A 104 -2.88 -13.23 -12.49
C THR A 104 -1.85 -13.15 -13.62
N VAL A 105 -0.99 -14.14 -13.77
CA VAL A 105 -0.03 -14.23 -14.88
C VAL A 105 -0.74 -14.29 -16.22
N LYS A 106 -1.78 -15.13 -16.34
CA LYS A 106 -2.61 -15.23 -17.55
C LYS A 106 -3.34 -13.93 -17.83
N GLY A 107 -3.92 -13.28 -16.81
CA GLY A 107 -4.64 -12.01 -16.95
C GLY A 107 -3.76 -10.82 -17.31
N SER A 108 -2.45 -10.92 -17.08
CA SER A 108 -1.44 -9.95 -17.51
C SER A 108 -0.87 -10.26 -18.92
N ASP A 109 -1.51 -11.13 -19.69
CA ASP A 109 -1.04 -11.58 -21.00
C ASP A 109 0.40 -12.14 -20.99
N TRP A 110 0.82 -12.75 -19.88
CA TRP A 110 2.17 -13.28 -19.63
C TRP A 110 3.28 -12.22 -19.62
N LEU A 111 2.92 -10.93 -19.57
CA LEU A 111 3.87 -9.81 -19.57
C LEU A 111 4.26 -9.35 -18.17
N GLY A 112 3.54 -9.82 -17.14
CA GLY A 112 3.80 -9.43 -15.74
C GLY A 112 5.11 -10.02 -15.21
N ASP A 113 5.74 -9.34 -14.26
CA ASP A 113 6.85 -9.86 -13.48
C ASP A 113 6.34 -11.02 -12.59
N GLN A 114 6.74 -12.25 -12.94
CA GLN A 114 6.20 -13.46 -12.30
C GLN A 114 6.66 -13.60 -10.85
N ASP A 115 7.84 -13.15 -10.49
CA ASP A 115 8.35 -13.19 -9.12
C ASP A 115 7.55 -12.23 -8.23
N ALA A 116 7.24 -11.03 -8.75
CA ALA A 116 6.39 -10.06 -8.05
C ALA A 116 4.95 -10.57 -7.92
N ILE A 117 4.40 -11.23 -8.94
CA ILE A 117 3.06 -11.83 -8.92
C ILE A 117 3.01 -12.99 -7.92
N GLU A 118 4.01 -13.86 -7.89
CA GLU A 118 4.10 -14.95 -6.90
C GLU A 118 4.07 -14.38 -5.49
N TYR A 119 4.95 -13.42 -5.21
CA TYR A 119 5.02 -12.77 -3.90
C TYR A 119 3.67 -12.17 -3.50
N LEU A 120 3.04 -11.41 -4.40
CA LEU A 120 1.74 -10.79 -4.17
C LEU A 120 0.68 -11.83 -3.83
N CYS A 121 0.53 -12.87 -4.64
CA CYS A 121 -0.52 -13.87 -4.46
C CYS A 121 -0.32 -14.73 -3.20
N ARG A 122 0.93 -15.01 -2.86
CA ARG A 122 1.30 -15.76 -1.66
C ARG A 122 1.05 -14.96 -0.36
N GLU A 123 1.38 -13.67 -0.37
CA GLU A 123 1.25 -12.79 0.80
C GLU A 123 -0.15 -12.15 0.91
N ALA A 124 -0.96 -12.15 -0.16
CA ALA A 124 -2.28 -11.53 -0.16
C ALA A 124 -3.21 -11.99 0.99
N PRO A 125 -3.30 -13.28 1.37
CA PRO A 125 -4.09 -13.70 2.51
C PRO A 125 -3.67 -13.03 3.83
N LYS A 126 -2.37 -12.95 4.08
CA LYS A 126 -1.82 -12.29 5.25
C LYS A 126 -2.13 -10.79 5.26
N ALA A 127 -2.00 -10.14 4.11
CA ALA A 127 -2.30 -8.72 3.97
C ALA A 127 -3.78 -8.41 4.22
N VAL A 128 -4.70 -9.28 3.77
CA VAL A 128 -6.14 -9.12 4.04
C VAL A 128 -6.45 -9.28 5.53
N TYR A 129 -5.89 -10.27 6.21
CA TYR A 129 -6.07 -10.41 7.65
C TYR A 129 -5.44 -9.24 8.43
N GLU A 130 -4.31 -8.71 7.99
CA GLU A 130 -3.73 -7.51 8.59
C GLU A 130 -4.67 -6.30 8.45
N LEU A 131 -5.25 -6.08 7.28
CA LEU A 131 -6.23 -5.03 7.04
C LEU A 131 -7.48 -5.20 7.90
N ASP A 132 -7.94 -6.43 8.06
CA ASP A 132 -9.04 -6.78 8.94
C ASP A 132 -8.74 -6.42 10.41
N HIS A 133 -7.56 -6.78 10.88
CA HIS A 133 -7.09 -6.43 12.23
C HIS A 133 -6.90 -4.92 12.43
N PHE A 134 -6.60 -4.17 11.38
CA PHE A 134 -6.61 -2.71 11.44
C PHE A 134 -8.01 -2.11 11.51
N GLY A 135 -9.05 -2.91 11.25
CA GLY A 135 -10.44 -2.51 11.36
C GLY A 135 -11.12 -2.23 10.02
N VAL A 136 -10.59 -2.75 8.89
CA VAL A 136 -11.34 -2.70 7.62
C VAL A 136 -12.60 -3.57 7.76
N PRO A 137 -13.80 -3.00 7.58
CA PRO A 137 -15.06 -3.69 7.81
C PRO A 137 -15.42 -4.58 6.61
N PHE A 138 -14.63 -5.63 6.37
CA PHE A 138 -14.97 -6.61 5.33
C PHE A 138 -16.32 -7.26 5.59
N SER A 139 -17.08 -7.50 4.54
CA SER A 139 -18.33 -8.27 4.60
C SER A 139 -18.05 -9.67 5.15
N ARG A 140 -19.02 -10.20 5.93
CA ARG A 140 -18.86 -11.49 6.62
C ARG A 140 -19.90 -12.50 6.13
N THR A 141 -19.54 -13.76 6.20
CA THR A 141 -20.49 -14.88 6.11
C THR A 141 -21.26 -15.00 7.44
N GLU A 142 -22.31 -15.82 7.45
CA GLU A 142 -23.06 -16.14 8.68
C GLU A 142 -22.17 -16.79 9.77
N GLU A 143 -21.10 -17.47 9.34
CA GLU A 143 -20.10 -18.08 10.22
C GLU A 143 -19.04 -17.10 10.72
N GLY A 144 -19.13 -15.81 10.33
CA GLY A 144 -18.17 -14.78 10.73
C GLY A 144 -16.87 -14.73 9.91
N LYS A 145 -16.69 -15.58 8.90
CA LYS A 145 -15.53 -15.54 8.00
C LYS A 145 -15.63 -14.33 7.06
N ILE A 146 -14.50 -13.83 6.55
CA ILE A 146 -14.50 -12.81 5.51
C ILE A 146 -15.18 -13.37 4.26
N TYR A 147 -16.26 -12.72 3.85
CA TYR A 147 -16.95 -13.08 2.62
C TYR A 147 -16.11 -12.74 1.40
N GLN A 148 -16.08 -13.65 0.44
CA GLN A 148 -15.36 -13.47 -0.82
C GLN A 148 -16.32 -13.60 -1.99
N ARG A 149 -16.41 -12.56 -2.82
CA ARG A 149 -17.27 -12.55 -4.00
C ARG A 149 -16.55 -13.15 -5.20
N PRO A 150 -17.29 -13.76 -6.15
CA PRO A 150 -16.74 -14.14 -7.46
C PRO A 150 -16.39 -12.90 -8.27
N PHE A 151 -15.36 -13.02 -9.11
CA PHE A 151 -14.97 -12.01 -10.07
C PHE A 151 -14.54 -12.70 -11.37
N GLY A 152 -14.64 -12.01 -12.52
CA GLY A 152 -14.24 -12.59 -13.80
C GLY A 152 -12.75 -12.96 -13.83
N GLY A 153 -12.43 -14.08 -14.45
CA GLY A 153 -11.06 -14.56 -14.61
C GLY A 153 -10.46 -15.27 -13.38
N MET A 154 -11.23 -15.47 -12.32
CA MET A 154 -10.80 -16.25 -11.16
C MET A 154 -11.23 -17.70 -11.33
N THR A 155 -10.25 -18.61 -11.39
CA THR A 155 -10.47 -20.03 -11.61
C THR A 155 -9.76 -20.88 -10.55
N THR A 156 -10.14 -22.13 -10.42
CA THR A 156 -9.41 -23.14 -9.66
C THR A 156 -8.65 -24.06 -10.62
N GLU A 157 -7.76 -24.89 -10.08
CA GLU A 157 -7.07 -25.95 -10.83
C GLU A 157 -6.39 -25.45 -12.12
N PHE A 158 -5.71 -24.29 -12.02
CA PHE A 158 -4.97 -23.67 -13.13
C PHE A 158 -5.83 -23.41 -14.38
N GLY A 159 -7.07 -22.99 -14.17
CA GLY A 159 -7.99 -22.64 -15.24
C GLY A 159 -8.93 -23.75 -15.70
N GLU A 160 -8.76 -24.98 -15.20
CA GLU A 160 -9.58 -26.13 -15.58
C GLU A 160 -10.75 -26.40 -14.61
N GLY A 161 -10.66 -25.84 -13.40
CA GLY A 161 -11.70 -26.01 -12.36
C GLY A 161 -12.79 -24.95 -12.40
N PRO A 162 -13.78 -25.05 -11.50
CA PRO A 162 -14.85 -24.08 -11.39
C PRO A 162 -14.33 -22.69 -10.98
N PRO A 163 -15.16 -21.62 -11.19
CA PRO A 163 -14.80 -20.27 -10.76
C PRO A 163 -14.46 -20.20 -9.27
N ALA A 164 -13.36 -19.51 -8.95
CA ALA A 164 -12.95 -19.22 -7.57
C ALA A 164 -13.62 -17.93 -7.05
N GLN A 165 -13.78 -17.83 -5.74
CA GLN A 165 -14.24 -16.63 -5.05
C GLN A 165 -13.12 -16.09 -4.16
N ARG A 166 -12.37 -15.07 -4.65
CA ARG A 166 -11.20 -14.53 -3.95
C ARG A 166 -11.36 -13.09 -3.51
N THR A 167 -12.38 -12.38 -4.00
CA THR A 167 -12.47 -10.94 -3.80
C THR A 167 -13.08 -10.61 -2.44
N CYS A 168 -12.22 -10.21 -1.49
CA CYS A 168 -12.61 -9.70 -0.17
C CYS A 168 -13.08 -8.26 -0.30
N ALA A 169 -14.29 -7.93 0.14
CA ALA A 169 -14.88 -6.63 -0.08
C ALA A 169 -15.61 -6.08 1.15
N ALA A 170 -15.64 -4.76 1.25
CA ALA A 170 -16.50 -4.01 2.15
C ALA A 170 -17.60 -3.36 1.31
N ALA A 171 -18.66 -4.14 1.00
CA ALA A 171 -19.72 -3.79 0.06
C ALA A 171 -19.13 -3.27 -1.28
N ASP A 172 -19.55 -2.09 -1.75
CA ASP A 172 -19.07 -1.42 -2.97
C ASP A 172 -18.06 -0.29 -2.68
N ARG A 173 -17.52 -0.22 -1.46
CA ARG A 173 -16.65 0.85 -0.96
C ARG A 173 -15.34 0.34 -0.35
N THR A 174 -14.83 -0.75 -0.84
CA THR A 174 -13.65 -1.42 -0.25
C THR A 174 -12.44 -0.50 -0.19
N GLY A 175 -12.12 0.22 -1.27
CA GLY A 175 -10.99 1.14 -1.30
C GLY A 175 -11.15 2.33 -0.36
N HIS A 176 -12.36 2.88 -0.27
CA HIS A 176 -12.68 3.92 0.71
C HIS A 176 -12.47 3.41 2.15
N ALA A 177 -13.00 2.25 2.48
CA ALA A 177 -12.87 1.65 3.79
C ALA A 177 -11.39 1.39 4.16
N MET A 178 -10.62 0.78 3.25
CA MET A 178 -9.19 0.52 3.44
C MET A 178 -8.40 1.82 3.67
N LEU A 179 -8.63 2.82 2.82
CA LEU A 179 -7.88 4.08 2.87
C LEU A 179 -8.14 4.83 4.17
N HIS A 180 -9.41 4.91 4.59
CA HIS A 180 -9.79 5.55 5.85
C HIS A 180 -9.26 4.79 7.07
N THR A 181 -9.29 3.47 7.05
CA THR A 181 -8.73 2.63 8.12
C THR A 181 -7.22 2.86 8.24
N LEU A 182 -6.46 2.79 7.14
CA LEU A 182 -5.02 3.01 7.16
C LEU A 182 -4.66 4.44 7.58
N TYR A 183 -5.43 5.43 7.15
CA TYR A 183 -5.24 6.81 7.57
C TYR A 183 -5.51 6.98 9.08
N GLY A 184 -6.57 6.36 9.60
CA GLY A 184 -6.88 6.36 11.04
C GLY A 184 -5.78 5.72 11.89
N GLN A 185 -5.19 4.60 11.42
CA GLN A 185 -4.05 3.96 12.11
C GLN A 185 -2.81 4.88 12.15
N LYS A 186 -2.63 5.72 11.13
CA LYS A 186 -1.49 6.64 11.03
C LYS A 186 -1.59 7.82 11.99
N ILE A 187 -2.79 8.41 12.16
CA ILE A 187 -2.99 9.64 12.96
C ILE A 187 -2.52 9.48 14.42
N GLY A 188 -2.60 8.27 14.97
CA GLY A 188 -2.16 8.01 16.34
C GLY A 188 -0.68 7.66 16.50
N ARG A 189 0.09 7.50 15.40
CA ARG A 189 1.44 6.90 15.44
C ARG A 189 2.52 7.66 14.65
N ALA A 190 2.13 8.55 13.75
CA ALA A 190 3.06 9.37 12.98
C ALA A 190 2.66 10.84 13.11
N HIS A 191 3.63 11.69 13.47
CA HIS A 191 3.43 13.14 13.34
C HIS A 191 3.35 13.50 11.86
N VAL A 192 2.29 14.19 11.47
CA VAL A 192 2.08 14.74 10.13
C VAL A 192 2.69 16.11 10.06
#